data_138deeaa903bf69c1fc2b7be4cf43e0b
#
_entry.id   138deeaa903bf69c1fc2b7be4cf43e0b
#
_cell.length_a   1.000
_cell.length_b   1.000
_cell.length_c   1.000
_cell.angle_alpha   90.00
_cell.angle_beta   90.00
_cell.angle_gamma   90.00
#
_symmetry.space_group_name_H-M   'P 1'
#
loop_
_entity.id
_entity.type
_entity.pdbx_description
1 polymer ?
#
loop_
_entity_poly.entity_id
_entity_poly.type
_entity_poly.pdbx_seq_one_letter_code
_entity_poly.pdbx_strand_id
1 'polypeptide(L)'
;MESMQIKTASKQYPVLIGKQAINELPDFITHELNQLNKILIITDEKVAELHLQTVKKALIKTGKPVLHYVVPEGEHAKTFEVFYECQSYCLSQQLNRKSLIIALGGGAVGDLAGFVAATFMRGIPFIQVPTTLLAHDSAVGGKVAINHPLGKNMIGAFHQPEAVIYDLEFLQTLPLQELRSGFAEVIKHSLIADKEFYRWLKSNIVDLNNITDEQFLTMITKGIGIKASIVEEDEKEMGIRAFLNFGHTLGHAVEGSMGYGNFTHGESILIGMVYALKLSGREQGLDFKLDEFINWVSSLGYQTTIPLQLEKETLLNLMKTDKKSINEGATFVLLKQLGSPLLMDIADSVLIEEMIEMK
;
A
#
# COMPACT_ATOMS: atom_id res chain seq x y z
N MET A 1 13.85 8.36 15.98
CA MET A 1 12.47 8.75 15.65
C MET A 1 12.52 9.79 14.54
N GLU A 2 11.97 9.47 13.37
CA GLU A 2 11.79 10.42 12.27
C GLU A 2 10.35 10.93 12.29
N SER A 3 10.16 12.18 11.89
CA SER A 3 8.85 12.80 11.78
C SER A 3 8.75 13.55 10.45
N MET A 4 7.69 13.33 9.72
CA MET A 4 7.40 14.06 8.48
C MET A 4 5.95 14.52 8.46
N GLN A 5 5.69 15.64 7.78
CA GLN A 5 4.33 16.15 7.56
C GLN A 5 3.86 15.80 6.17
N ILE A 6 2.72 15.14 6.09
CA ILE A 6 2.02 14.93 4.83
C ILE A 6 1.06 16.11 4.63
N LYS A 7 1.12 16.71 3.46
CA LYS A 7 0.25 17.82 3.08
C LYS A 7 -0.60 17.38 1.90
N THR A 8 -1.89 17.53 2.01
CA THR A 8 -2.83 17.35 0.92
C THR A 8 -3.72 18.57 0.82
N ALA A 9 -4.48 18.70 -0.24
CA ALA A 9 -5.42 19.81 -0.39
C ALA A 9 -6.48 19.85 0.73
N SER A 10 -6.86 18.66 1.25
CA SER A 10 -7.91 18.53 2.25
C SER A 10 -7.41 18.51 3.70
N LYS A 11 -6.15 18.10 3.95
CA LYS A 11 -5.63 17.90 5.32
C LYS A 11 -4.10 17.88 5.38
N GLN A 12 -3.57 18.26 6.55
CA GLN A 12 -2.18 17.99 6.95
C GLN A 12 -2.16 17.07 8.15
N TYR A 13 -1.22 16.13 8.19
CA TYR A 13 -1.07 15.19 9.31
C TYR A 13 0.37 14.67 9.44
N PRO A 14 0.82 14.35 10.66
CA PRO A 14 2.15 13.81 10.89
C PRO A 14 2.22 12.31 10.56
N VAL A 15 3.41 11.90 10.12
CA VAL A 15 3.86 10.50 10.11
C VAL A 15 5.04 10.39 11.05
N LEU A 16 4.94 9.56 12.08
CA LEU A 16 5.99 9.25 13.03
C LEU A 16 6.54 7.86 12.74
N ILE A 17 7.86 7.75 12.53
CA ILE A 17 8.52 6.50 12.14
C ILE A 17 9.68 6.22 13.06
N GLY A 18 9.72 5.04 13.65
CA GLY A 18 10.86 4.65 14.50
C GLY A 18 10.56 3.47 15.40
N LYS A 19 11.57 3.01 16.13
CA LYS A 19 11.36 2.03 17.19
C LYS A 19 10.52 2.63 18.30
N GLN A 20 9.56 1.85 18.79
CA GLN A 20 8.66 2.25 19.88
C GLN A 20 7.85 3.51 19.56
N ALA A 21 7.65 3.81 18.27
CA ALA A 21 6.84 4.94 17.84
C ALA A 21 5.41 4.90 18.41
N ILE A 22 4.92 3.72 18.74
CA ILE A 22 3.61 3.53 19.39
C ILE A 22 3.49 4.27 20.72
N ASN A 23 4.59 4.55 21.40
CA ASN A 23 4.59 5.29 22.67
C ASN A 23 4.27 6.78 22.52
N GLU A 24 4.39 7.34 21.30
CA GLU A 24 3.99 8.72 20.99
C GLU A 24 2.47 8.87 20.77
N LEU A 25 1.79 7.75 20.49
CA LEU A 25 0.36 7.75 20.18
C LEU A 25 -0.51 8.35 21.29
N PRO A 26 -0.30 8.04 22.60
CA PRO A 26 -1.10 8.64 23.68
C PRO A 26 -0.93 10.15 23.78
N ASP A 27 0.29 10.64 23.63
CA ASP A 27 0.59 12.07 23.72
C ASP A 27 -0.03 12.81 22.54
N PHE A 28 0.09 12.26 21.31
CA PHE A 28 -0.60 12.79 20.14
C PHE A 28 -2.12 12.88 20.37
N ILE A 29 -2.76 11.80 20.82
CA ILE A 29 -4.20 11.79 21.09
C ILE A 29 -4.59 12.83 22.16
N THR A 30 -3.80 12.99 23.19
CA THR A 30 -4.11 13.89 24.29
C THR A 30 -3.97 15.35 23.89
N HIS A 31 -2.99 15.70 23.07
CA HIS A 31 -2.72 17.08 22.65
C HIS A 31 -3.56 17.48 21.45
N GLU A 32 -3.60 16.66 20.39
CA GLU A 32 -4.23 17.03 19.13
C GLU A 32 -5.72 16.64 19.06
N LEU A 33 -6.12 15.59 19.79
CA LEU A 33 -7.46 15.03 19.75
C LEU A 33 -8.11 15.01 21.14
N ASN A 34 -7.94 16.07 21.91
CA ASN A 34 -8.33 16.18 23.33
C ASN A 34 -9.82 16.00 23.60
N GLN A 35 -10.72 16.23 22.63
CA GLN A 35 -12.16 16.10 22.77
C GLN A 35 -12.69 14.67 22.60
N LEU A 36 -11.81 13.71 22.29
CA LEU A 36 -12.22 12.33 22.10
C LEU A 36 -12.78 11.71 23.40
N ASN A 37 -13.79 10.87 23.24
CA ASN A 37 -14.44 10.19 24.37
C ASN A 37 -14.21 8.68 24.39
N LYS A 38 -13.88 8.06 23.25
CA LYS A 38 -13.75 6.61 23.11
C LYS A 38 -12.82 6.26 21.94
N ILE A 39 -12.07 5.18 22.07
CA ILE A 39 -11.14 4.67 21.04
C ILE A 39 -11.58 3.25 20.66
N LEU A 40 -11.67 2.97 19.36
CA LEU A 40 -11.86 1.64 18.80
C LEU A 40 -10.64 1.25 17.97
N ILE A 41 -9.98 0.14 18.31
CA ILE A 41 -8.94 -0.48 17.50
C ILE A 41 -9.62 -1.50 16.58
N ILE A 42 -9.45 -1.36 15.27
CA ILE A 42 -9.79 -2.40 14.28
C ILE A 42 -8.49 -3.06 13.85
N THR A 43 -8.43 -4.38 13.93
CA THR A 43 -7.22 -5.18 13.66
C THR A 43 -7.62 -6.55 13.13
N ASP A 44 -6.73 -7.23 12.41
CA ASP A 44 -6.96 -8.62 12.01
C ASP A 44 -6.50 -9.62 13.08
N GLU A 45 -6.87 -10.90 12.89
CA GLU A 45 -6.62 -11.98 13.85
C GLU A 45 -5.12 -12.11 14.16
N LYS A 46 -4.27 -12.11 13.14
CA LYS A 46 -2.81 -12.29 13.31
C LYS A 46 -2.14 -11.12 14.00
N VAL A 47 -2.49 -9.90 13.60
CA VAL A 47 -1.97 -8.68 14.21
C VAL A 47 -2.49 -8.52 15.63
N ALA A 48 -3.73 -8.93 15.91
CA ALA A 48 -4.28 -8.92 17.26
C ALA A 48 -3.48 -9.81 18.22
N GLU A 49 -3.14 -11.03 17.78
CA GLU A 49 -2.30 -11.95 18.56
C GLU A 49 -0.94 -11.33 18.91
N LEU A 50 -0.30 -10.67 17.95
CA LEU A 50 1.07 -10.17 18.07
C LEU A 50 1.16 -8.79 18.76
N HIS A 51 0.28 -7.86 18.44
CA HIS A 51 0.51 -6.43 18.72
C HIS A 51 -0.62 -5.73 19.49
N LEU A 52 -1.85 -6.27 19.53
CA LEU A 52 -2.99 -5.59 20.15
C LEU A 52 -2.73 -5.21 21.60
N GLN A 53 -2.12 -6.09 22.38
CA GLN A 53 -1.87 -5.82 23.81
C GLN A 53 -0.84 -4.70 24.02
N THR A 54 0.16 -4.61 23.15
CA THR A 54 1.16 -3.53 23.17
C THR A 54 0.49 -2.18 22.93
N VAL A 55 -0.36 -2.08 21.89
CA VAL A 55 -1.08 -0.85 21.57
C VAL A 55 -2.09 -0.49 22.66
N LYS A 56 -2.83 -1.46 23.20
CA LYS A 56 -3.76 -1.21 24.33
C LYS A 56 -3.04 -0.69 25.56
N LYS A 57 -1.89 -1.26 25.92
CA LYS A 57 -1.07 -0.79 27.05
C LYS A 57 -0.60 0.66 26.85
N ALA A 58 -0.14 1.01 25.66
CA ALA A 58 0.24 2.40 25.35
C ALA A 58 -0.98 3.33 25.57
N LEU A 59 -2.14 2.98 25.06
CA LEU A 59 -3.36 3.80 25.10
C LEU A 59 -3.95 3.99 26.51
N ILE A 60 -3.58 3.17 27.51
CA ILE A 60 -4.01 3.36 28.92
C ILE A 60 -3.71 4.78 29.40
N LYS A 61 -2.59 5.35 28.98
CA LYS A 61 -2.16 6.71 29.35
C LYS A 61 -3.15 7.80 28.93
N THR A 62 -3.99 7.54 27.92
CA THR A 62 -5.02 8.50 27.48
C THR A 62 -6.17 8.66 28.47
N GLY A 63 -6.36 7.70 29.41
CA GLY A 63 -7.49 7.65 30.33
C GLY A 63 -8.85 7.41 29.64
N LYS A 64 -8.88 7.09 28.36
CA LYS A 64 -10.11 6.89 27.58
C LYS A 64 -10.46 5.40 27.48
N PRO A 65 -11.75 5.04 27.40
CA PRO A 65 -12.17 3.67 27.09
C PRO A 65 -11.59 3.21 25.73
N VAL A 66 -10.89 2.06 25.73
CA VAL A 66 -10.30 1.45 24.54
C VAL A 66 -11.01 0.13 24.22
N LEU A 67 -11.73 0.12 23.13
CA LEU A 67 -12.40 -1.05 22.56
C LEU A 67 -11.53 -1.65 21.45
N HIS A 68 -11.84 -2.86 21.04
CA HIS A 68 -11.25 -3.47 19.85
C HIS A 68 -12.26 -4.35 19.13
N TYR A 69 -12.07 -4.48 17.82
CA TYR A 69 -12.81 -5.38 16.95
C TYR A 69 -11.81 -6.11 16.05
N VAL A 70 -11.88 -7.44 16.02
CA VAL A 70 -10.98 -8.29 15.26
C VAL A 70 -11.70 -8.74 14.01
N VAL A 71 -11.05 -8.54 12.85
CA VAL A 71 -11.56 -8.91 11.53
C VAL A 71 -10.72 -10.06 10.93
N PRO A 72 -11.21 -10.77 9.89
CA PRO A 72 -10.43 -11.77 9.18
C PRO A 72 -9.11 -11.21 8.62
N GLU A 73 -8.13 -12.07 8.40
CA GLU A 73 -6.82 -11.69 7.84
C GLU A 73 -6.88 -11.26 6.37
N GLY A 74 -6.02 -10.33 5.99
CA GLY A 74 -5.73 -9.94 4.61
C GLY A 74 -6.96 -9.41 3.86
N GLU A 75 -7.06 -9.73 2.57
CA GLU A 75 -8.14 -9.24 1.70
C GLU A 75 -9.53 -9.75 2.10
N HIS A 76 -9.63 -10.82 2.91
CA HIS A 76 -10.90 -11.31 3.47
C HIS A 76 -11.55 -10.30 4.42
N ALA A 77 -10.78 -9.39 5.01
CA ALA A 77 -11.31 -8.29 5.81
C ALA A 77 -12.06 -7.26 4.96
N LYS A 78 -11.70 -7.11 3.66
CA LYS A 78 -12.20 -6.02 2.80
C LYS A 78 -13.50 -6.39 2.07
N THR A 79 -14.43 -7.03 2.74
CA THR A 79 -15.75 -7.34 2.19
C THR A 79 -16.83 -6.39 2.70
N PHE A 80 -17.96 -6.33 2.00
CA PHE A 80 -19.10 -5.52 2.44
C PHE A 80 -19.68 -6.05 3.76
N GLU A 81 -19.68 -7.36 3.96
CA GLU A 81 -20.19 -8.02 5.17
C GLU A 81 -19.35 -7.60 6.38
N VAL A 82 -18.01 -7.72 6.31
CA VAL A 82 -17.11 -7.33 7.41
C VAL A 82 -17.20 -5.82 7.67
N PHE A 83 -17.29 -5.01 6.62
CA PHE A 83 -17.52 -3.57 6.76
C PHE A 83 -18.82 -3.28 7.51
N TYR A 84 -19.94 -3.94 7.15
CA TYR A 84 -21.22 -3.77 7.81
C TYR A 84 -21.19 -4.23 9.28
N GLU A 85 -20.48 -5.32 9.57
CA GLU A 85 -20.25 -5.78 10.94
C GLU A 85 -19.47 -4.74 11.77
N CYS A 86 -18.41 -4.15 11.22
CA CYS A 86 -17.68 -3.06 11.87
C CYS A 86 -18.58 -1.86 12.17
N GLN A 87 -19.43 -1.45 11.22
CA GLN A 87 -20.40 -0.36 11.42
C GLN A 87 -21.41 -0.70 12.53
N SER A 88 -21.91 -1.93 12.53
CA SER A 88 -22.86 -2.42 13.54
C SER A 88 -22.20 -2.46 14.92
N TYR A 89 -20.93 -2.87 15.00
CA TYR A 89 -20.17 -2.84 16.25
C TYR A 89 -19.99 -1.41 16.77
N CYS A 90 -19.64 -0.47 15.90
CA CYS A 90 -19.54 0.96 16.26
C CYS A 90 -20.84 1.48 16.87
N LEU A 91 -21.99 1.13 16.29
CA LEU A 91 -23.31 1.53 16.81
C LEU A 91 -23.62 0.85 18.16
N SER A 92 -23.41 -0.46 18.28
CA SER A 92 -23.67 -1.22 19.52
C SER A 92 -22.82 -0.73 20.69
N GLN A 93 -21.59 -0.31 20.42
CA GLN A 93 -20.67 0.27 21.39
C GLN A 93 -20.88 1.77 21.63
N GLN A 94 -21.91 2.36 21.01
CA GLN A 94 -22.26 3.78 21.16
C GLN A 94 -21.09 4.72 20.81
N LEU A 95 -20.33 4.41 19.74
CA LEU A 95 -19.39 5.36 19.18
C LEU A 95 -20.15 6.58 18.63
N ASN A 96 -19.50 7.72 18.61
CA ASN A 96 -20.07 8.96 18.10
C ASN A 96 -19.00 9.81 17.39
N ARG A 97 -19.34 11.03 16.98
CA ARG A 97 -18.42 11.93 16.26
C ARG A 97 -17.16 12.32 17.04
N LYS A 98 -17.13 12.08 18.36
CA LYS A 98 -15.96 12.28 19.23
C LYS A 98 -15.27 10.95 19.55
N SER A 99 -15.47 9.92 18.77
CA SER A 99 -14.74 8.66 18.87
C SER A 99 -13.65 8.60 17.84
N LEU A 100 -12.60 7.82 18.12
CA LEU A 100 -11.44 7.60 17.25
C LEU A 100 -11.42 6.14 16.82
N ILE A 101 -11.14 5.89 15.53
CA ILE A 101 -10.76 4.56 15.05
C ILE A 101 -9.24 4.50 14.90
N ILE A 102 -8.62 3.44 15.39
CA ILE A 102 -7.23 3.10 15.15
C ILE A 102 -7.20 1.87 14.24
N ALA A 103 -6.61 2.03 13.06
CA ALA A 103 -6.35 0.94 12.12
C ALA A 103 -5.00 0.30 12.49
N LEU A 104 -5.01 -0.81 13.22
CA LEU A 104 -3.82 -1.55 13.61
C LEU A 104 -3.64 -2.75 12.67
N GLY A 105 -2.77 -2.65 11.66
CA GLY A 105 -2.59 -3.75 10.71
C GLY A 105 -1.87 -3.36 9.43
N GLY A 106 -1.91 -4.25 8.45
CA GLY A 106 -1.43 -4.00 7.10
C GLY A 106 -2.41 -3.14 6.28
N GLY A 107 -2.15 -3.04 4.97
CA GLY A 107 -2.95 -2.24 4.04
C GLY A 107 -4.44 -2.60 4.03
N ALA A 108 -4.78 -3.89 4.12
CA ALA A 108 -6.18 -4.33 4.11
C ALA A 108 -6.97 -3.79 5.33
N VAL A 109 -6.37 -3.87 6.52
CA VAL A 109 -6.97 -3.31 7.75
C VAL A 109 -7.03 -1.78 7.67
N GLY A 110 -5.97 -1.15 7.15
CA GLY A 110 -5.92 0.30 6.95
C GLY A 110 -7.06 0.80 6.05
N ASP A 111 -7.28 0.13 4.92
CA ASP A 111 -8.34 0.45 3.97
C ASP A 111 -9.73 0.24 4.58
N LEU A 112 -9.97 -0.92 5.19
CA LEU A 112 -11.25 -1.21 5.84
C LEU A 112 -11.56 -0.22 6.96
N ALA A 113 -10.67 -0.08 7.94
CA ALA A 113 -10.89 0.75 9.12
C ALA A 113 -11.02 2.23 8.76
N GLY A 114 -10.22 2.68 7.77
CA GLY A 114 -10.34 4.03 7.23
C GLY A 114 -11.67 4.25 6.51
N PHE A 115 -12.20 3.27 5.78
CA PHE A 115 -13.51 3.37 5.13
C PHE A 115 -14.66 3.30 6.15
N VAL A 116 -14.53 2.48 7.21
CA VAL A 116 -15.45 2.51 8.36
C VAL A 116 -15.47 3.91 8.97
N ALA A 117 -14.30 4.52 9.23
CA ALA A 117 -14.20 5.87 9.77
C ALA A 117 -14.81 6.92 8.84
N ALA A 118 -14.54 6.83 7.54
CA ALA A 118 -15.06 7.77 6.53
C ALA A 118 -16.58 7.80 6.45
N THR A 119 -17.23 6.66 6.67
CA THR A 119 -18.67 6.49 6.48
C THR A 119 -19.47 6.55 7.76
N PHE A 120 -18.87 6.14 8.90
CA PHE A 120 -19.53 6.21 10.21
C PHE A 120 -19.87 7.67 10.56
N MET A 121 -21.15 7.95 10.80
CA MET A 121 -21.67 9.30 11.06
C MET A 121 -21.23 10.39 10.08
N ARG A 122 -20.94 10.03 8.83
CA ARG A 122 -20.41 10.89 7.74
C ARG A 122 -18.97 11.37 7.96
N GLY A 123 -18.20 10.59 8.70
CA GLY A 123 -16.78 10.82 8.97
C GLY A 123 -16.49 11.03 10.45
N ILE A 124 -15.57 10.21 10.97
CA ILE A 124 -14.95 10.36 12.29
C ILE A 124 -13.43 10.26 12.14
N PRO A 125 -12.64 10.79 13.10
CA PRO A 125 -11.19 10.71 13.02
C PRO A 125 -10.70 9.26 13.07
N PHE A 126 -9.59 9.00 12.35
CA PHE A 126 -8.88 7.74 12.44
C PHE A 126 -7.37 7.94 12.40
N ILE A 127 -6.62 6.98 12.94
CA ILE A 127 -5.16 6.93 12.96
C ILE A 127 -4.73 5.59 12.34
N GLN A 128 -3.72 5.63 11.48
CA GLN A 128 -3.08 4.43 10.94
C GLN A 128 -1.93 4.00 11.85
N VAL A 129 -1.91 2.73 12.22
CA VAL A 129 -0.79 2.06 12.92
C VAL A 129 -0.35 0.88 12.07
N PRO A 130 0.48 1.13 11.05
CA PRO A 130 0.91 0.10 10.11
C PRO A 130 1.77 -0.98 10.75
N THR A 131 1.57 -2.24 10.32
CA THR A 131 2.36 -3.40 10.76
C THR A 131 3.06 -4.11 9.62
N THR A 132 2.93 -3.65 8.37
CA THR A 132 3.58 -4.22 7.17
C THR A 132 4.42 -3.19 6.44
N LEU A 133 5.47 -3.63 5.74
CA LEU A 133 6.27 -2.72 4.90
C LEU A 133 5.42 -2.11 3.77
N LEU A 134 4.48 -2.87 3.19
CA LEU A 134 3.59 -2.38 2.13
C LEU A 134 2.78 -1.15 2.55
N ALA A 135 2.48 -1.04 3.84
CA ALA A 135 1.71 0.09 4.36
C ALA A 135 2.45 1.46 4.30
N HIS A 136 3.75 1.49 3.96
CA HIS A 136 4.41 2.77 3.62
C HIS A 136 3.75 3.42 2.40
N ASP A 137 3.19 2.61 1.52
CA ASP A 137 2.38 3.08 0.39
C ASP A 137 0.91 3.29 0.80
N SER A 138 0.21 2.27 1.30
CA SER A 138 -1.24 2.31 1.53
C SER A 138 -1.68 3.29 2.63
N ALA A 139 -0.89 3.51 3.69
CA ALA A 139 -1.27 4.37 4.81
C ALA A 139 -1.24 5.88 4.51
N VAL A 140 -0.73 6.30 3.34
CA VAL A 140 -0.59 7.71 2.97
C VAL A 140 -1.47 8.03 1.76
N GLY A 141 -2.10 9.22 1.78
CA GLY A 141 -2.89 9.74 0.66
C GLY A 141 -4.38 9.42 0.72
N GLY A 142 -4.86 8.89 1.86
CA GLY A 142 -6.27 8.83 2.24
C GLY A 142 -7.18 7.94 1.39
N LYS A 143 -6.65 7.12 0.49
CA LYS A 143 -7.47 6.10 -0.19
C LYS A 143 -7.84 5.03 0.81
N VAL A 144 -9.13 4.83 1.02
CA VAL A 144 -9.69 3.80 1.90
C VAL A 144 -10.83 3.10 1.17
N ALA A 145 -10.91 1.77 1.23
CA ALA A 145 -11.83 1.03 0.40
C ALA A 145 -12.10 -0.40 0.89
N ILE A 146 -13.18 -0.96 0.35
CA ILE A 146 -13.48 -2.39 0.39
C ILE A 146 -13.58 -2.94 -1.03
N ASN A 147 -13.54 -4.26 -1.14
CA ASN A 147 -13.64 -4.97 -2.41
C ASN A 147 -15.12 -5.22 -2.78
N HIS A 148 -15.35 -5.35 -4.07
CA HIS A 148 -16.58 -5.88 -4.64
C HIS A 148 -16.27 -7.19 -5.38
N PRO A 149 -17.19 -8.16 -5.49
CA PRO A 149 -16.95 -9.38 -6.28
C PRO A 149 -16.50 -9.13 -7.73
N LEU A 150 -16.84 -7.97 -8.29
CA LEU A 150 -16.48 -7.56 -9.66
C LEU A 150 -15.21 -6.70 -9.75
N GLY A 151 -14.56 -6.37 -8.62
CA GLY A 151 -13.35 -5.55 -8.66
C GLY A 151 -12.78 -5.19 -7.29
N LYS A 152 -11.45 -5.15 -7.21
CA LYS A 152 -10.72 -4.78 -5.99
C LYS A 152 -10.79 -3.26 -5.78
N ASN A 153 -10.99 -2.81 -4.53
CA ASN A 153 -10.99 -1.39 -4.12
C ASN A 153 -12.04 -0.50 -4.82
N MET A 154 -13.13 -1.08 -5.33
CA MET A 154 -14.13 -0.33 -6.12
C MET A 154 -15.09 0.51 -5.28
N ILE A 155 -15.19 0.23 -3.98
CA ILE A 155 -16.08 0.93 -3.05
C ILE A 155 -15.22 1.59 -1.99
N GLY A 156 -15.12 2.91 -2.01
CA GLY A 156 -14.22 3.62 -1.11
C GLY A 156 -14.46 5.12 -1.01
N ALA A 157 -13.55 5.77 -0.31
CA ALA A 157 -13.55 7.21 -0.10
C ALA A 157 -12.10 7.75 -0.07
N PHE A 158 -11.98 9.07 -0.22
CA PHE A 158 -10.76 9.79 0.18
C PHE A 158 -10.98 10.33 1.59
N HIS A 159 -10.34 9.72 2.58
CA HIS A 159 -10.42 10.11 3.99
C HIS A 159 -9.03 10.09 4.61
N GLN A 160 -8.49 11.29 4.89
CA GLN A 160 -7.13 11.42 5.42
C GLN A 160 -7.08 11.08 6.90
N PRO A 161 -6.06 10.33 7.39
CA PRO A 161 -5.90 10.05 8.81
C PRO A 161 -5.55 11.31 9.61
N GLU A 162 -5.66 11.23 10.93
CA GLU A 162 -5.14 12.26 11.85
C GLU A 162 -3.62 12.13 12.01
N ALA A 163 -3.10 10.91 11.96
CA ALA A 163 -1.68 10.60 12.01
C ALA A 163 -1.43 9.20 11.44
N VAL A 164 -0.16 8.93 11.07
CA VAL A 164 0.37 7.59 10.84
C VAL A 164 1.48 7.34 11.85
N ILE A 165 1.35 6.28 12.66
CA ILE A 165 2.34 5.89 13.66
C ILE A 165 2.99 4.59 13.21
N TYR A 166 4.19 4.67 12.67
CA TYR A 166 4.89 3.55 12.05
C TYR A 166 5.96 3.01 13.01
N ASP A 167 5.61 1.97 13.78
CA ASP A 167 6.54 1.35 14.72
C ASP A 167 7.35 0.25 14.04
N LEU A 168 8.67 0.44 13.93
CA LEU A 168 9.56 -0.51 13.27
C LEU A 168 9.65 -1.86 13.99
N GLU A 169 9.33 -1.92 15.28
CA GLU A 169 9.32 -3.19 16.03
C GLU A 169 8.22 -4.14 15.52
N PHE A 170 7.12 -3.61 14.97
CA PHE A 170 6.05 -4.43 14.42
C PHE A 170 6.47 -5.16 13.13
N LEU A 171 7.43 -4.63 12.39
CA LEU A 171 7.96 -5.27 11.18
C LEU A 171 8.81 -6.50 11.48
N GLN A 172 9.34 -6.65 12.69
CA GLN A 172 10.16 -7.80 13.07
C GLN A 172 9.37 -9.11 13.11
N THR A 173 8.05 -9.04 13.18
CA THR A 173 7.16 -10.20 13.17
C THR A 173 6.58 -10.49 11.80
N LEU A 174 6.94 -9.68 10.78
CA LEU A 174 6.38 -9.79 9.45
C LEU A 174 6.91 -11.03 8.72
N PRO A 175 6.05 -11.91 8.18
CA PRO A 175 6.49 -13.02 7.34
C PRO A 175 7.28 -12.54 6.12
N LEU A 176 8.29 -13.32 5.69
CA LEU A 176 9.14 -12.97 4.54
C LEU A 176 8.33 -12.67 3.26
N GLN A 177 7.25 -13.39 3.04
CA GLN A 177 6.38 -13.17 1.89
C GLN A 177 5.73 -11.78 1.93
N GLU A 178 5.23 -11.34 3.09
CA GLU A 178 4.65 -10.01 3.27
C GLU A 178 5.71 -8.91 3.20
N LEU A 179 6.91 -9.18 3.72
CA LEU A 179 8.04 -8.27 3.58
C LEU A 179 8.41 -8.07 2.11
N ARG A 180 8.49 -9.17 1.35
CA ARG A 180 8.74 -9.16 -0.09
C ARG A 180 7.63 -8.40 -0.83
N SER A 181 6.37 -8.63 -0.47
CA SER A 181 5.25 -7.87 -1.03
C SER A 181 5.44 -6.34 -0.86
N GLY A 182 5.75 -5.89 0.35
CA GLY A 182 5.99 -4.48 0.61
C GLY A 182 7.24 -3.91 -0.07
N PHE A 183 8.29 -4.73 -0.18
CA PHE A 183 9.54 -4.30 -0.80
C PHE A 183 9.41 -4.06 -2.31
N ALA A 184 8.51 -4.74 -3.01
CA ALA A 184 8.19 -4.45 -4.40
C ALA A 184 7.68 -3.00 -4.58
N GLU A 185 6.85 -2.52 -3.67
CA GLU A 185 6.37 -1.13 -3.69
C GLU A 185 7.48 -0.11 -3.40
N VAL A 186 8.44 -0.45 -2.52
CA VAL A 186 9.64 0.37 -2.29
C VAL A 186 10.48 0.48 -3.58
N ILE A 187 10.67 -0.64 -4.29
CA ILE A 187 11.34 -0.67 -5.60
C ILE A 187 10.59 0.22 -6.59
N LYS A 188 9.27 0.08 -6.68
CA LYS A 188 8.42 0.91 -7.55
C LYS A 188 8.65 2.40 -7.32
N HIS A 189 8.57 2.86 -6.09
CA HIS A 189 8.78 4.26 -5.74
C HIS A 189 10.16 4.75 -6.17
N SER A 190 11.20 3.94 -5.98
CA SER A 190 12.56 4.30 -6.38
C SER A 190 12.70 4.44 -7.89
N LEU A 191 12.10 3.54 -8.68
CA LEU A 191 12.16 3.56 -10.14
C LEU A 191 11.46 4.77 -10.75
N ILE A 192 10.28 5.14 -10.19
CA ILE A 192 9.47 6.23 -10.75
C ILE A 192 9.92 7.62 -10.31
N ALA A 193 10.70 7.76 -9.22
CA ALA A 193 10.94 9.08 -8.64
C ALA A 193 12.39 9.35 -8.18
N ASP A 194 13.17 8.34 -7.75
CA ASP A 194 14.48 8.59 -7.12
C ASP A 194 15.54 7.55 -7.53
N LYS A 195 16.32 7.90 -8.56
CA LYS A 195 17.41 7.07 -9.08
C LYS A 195 18.49 6.75 -8.02
N GLU A 196 18.77 7.67 -7.11
CA GLU A 196 19.78 7.44 -6.06
C GLU A 196 19.23 6.48 -5.01
N PHE A 197 17.95 6.56 -4.71
CA PHE A 197 17.27 5.58 -3.85
C PHE A 197 17.28 4.18 -4.49
N TYR A 198 17.03 4.06 -5.79
CA TYR A 198 17.16 2.78 -6.51
C TYR A 198 18.56 2.20 -6.38
N ARG A 199 19.62 3.03 -6.57
CA ARG A 199 21.00 2.59 -6.40
C ARG A 199 21.29 2.15 -4.98
N TRP A 200 20.79 2.89 -4.00
CA TRP A 200 20.94 2.55 -2.59
C TRP A 200 20.28 1.22 -2.27
N LEU A 201 19.04 0.97 -2.73
CA LEU A 201 18.35 -0.30 -2.55
C LEU A 201 19.14 -1.46 -3.11
N LYS A 202 19.61 -1.36 -4.37
CA LYS A 202 20.39 -2.41 -5.02
C LYS A 202 21.70 -2.72 -4.31
N SER A 203 22.33 -1.74 -3.69
CA SER A 203 23.63 -1.89 -2.99
C SER A 203 23.48 -2.37 -1.55
N ASN A 204 22.38 -2.05 -0.88
CA ASN A 204 22.22 -2.30 0.56
C ASN A 204 21.23 -3.43 0.87
N ILE A 205 20.30 -3.75 -0.02
CA ILE A 205 19.30 -4.79 0.22
C ILE A 205 19.65 -6.01 -0.64
N VAL A 206 20.41 -6.91 -0.06
CA VAL A 206 20.89 -8.16 -0.70
C VAL A 206 20.21 -9.40 -0.16
N ASP A 207 19.56 -9.32 1.01
CA ASP A 207 18.82 -10.39 1.66
C ASP A 207 17.67 -9.79 2.48
N LEU A 208 16.44 -10.20 2.18
CA LEU A 208 15.25 -9.73 2.90
C LEU A 208 15.09 -10.34 4.29
N ASN A 209 15.79 -11.44 4.61
CA ASN A 209 15.74 -12.01 5.95
C ASN A 209 16.56 -11.22 6.99
N ASN A 210 17.44 -10.34 6.53
CA ASN A 210 18.40 -9.63 7.39
C ASN A 210 18.33 -8.13 7.20
N ILE A 211 17.11 -7.56 7.18
CA ILE A 211 16.91 -6.10 7.09
C ILE A 211 17.13 -5.46 8.46
N THR A 212 18.03 -4.48 8.52
CA THR A 212 18.29 -3.69 9.74
C THR A 212 17.21 -2.61 9.95
N ASP A 213 17.07 -2.14 11.19
CA ASP A 213 16.13 -1.06 11.50
C ASP A 213 16.46 0.23 10.73
N GLU A 214 17.74 0.52 10.47
CA GLU A 214 18.17 1.68 9.67
C GLU A 214 17.75 1.52 8.20
N GLN A 215 17.85 0.30 7.65
CA GLN A 215 17.37 0.00 6.31
C GLN A 215 15.83 0.13 6.23
N PHE A 216 15.09 -0.40 7.22
CA PHE A 216 13.64 -0.18 7.31
C PHE A 216 13.30 1.30 7.38
N LEU A 217 13.94 2.04 8.28
CA LEU A 217 13.72 3.47 8.43
C LEU A 217 13.94 4.21 7.11
N THR A 218 15.04 3.91 6.40
CA THR A 218 15.37 4.52 5.12
C THR A 218 14.32 4.19 4.05
N MET A 219 13.93 2.91 3.92
CA MET A 219 12.95 2.48 2.93
C MET A 219 11.59 3.14 3.15
N ILE A 220 11.13 3.16 4.41
CA ILE A 220 9.82 3.72 4.76
C ILE A 220 9.82 5.23 4.60
N THR A 221 10.84 5.92 5.12
CA THR A 221 10.92 7.39 5.03
C THR A 221 11.01 7.85 3.57
N LYS A 222 11.85 7.22 2.77
CA LYS A 222 11.99 7.52 1.34
C LYS A 222 10.71 7.19 0.56
N GLY A 223 10.14 6.00 0.78
CA GLY A 223 8.92 5.58 0.11
C GLY A 223 7.73 6.49 0.43
N ILE A 224 7.51 6.81 1.71
CA ILE A 224 6.47 7.77 2.12
C ILE A 224 6.75 9.16 1.55
N GLY A 225 8.00 9.63 1.56
CA GLY A 225 8.36 10.94 1.03
C GLY A 225 8.05 11.08 -0.46
N ILE A 226 8.35 10.05 -1.26
CA ILE A 226 8.01 10.01 -2.69
C ILE A 226 6.50 10.04 -2.88
N LYS A 227 5.76 9.18 -2.17
CA LYS A 227 4.31 9.17 -2.29
C LYS A 227 3.68 10.48 -1.83
N ALA A 228 4.17 11.05 -0.74
CA ALA A 228 3.67 12.31 -0.20
C ALA A 228 3.79 13.45 -1.22
N SER A 229 4.94 13.57 -1.91
CA SER A 229 5.12 14.62 -2.93
C SER A 229 4.10 14.48 -4.09
N ILE A 230 3.82 13.26 -4.51
CA ILE A 230 2.84 12.98 -5.58
C ILE A 230 1.42 13.27 -5.10
N VAL A 231 1.08 12.89 -3.86
CA VAL A 231 -0.25 13.10 -3.29
C VAL A 231 -0.51 14.58 -2.96
N GLU A 232 0.52 15.33 -2.57
CA GLU A 232 0.43 16.79 -2.34
C GLU A 232 0.01 17.51 -3.62
N GLU A 233 0.52 17.07 -4.78
CA GLU A 233 0.20 17.66 -6.09
C GLU A 233 -1.14 17.13 -6.64
N ASP A 234 -1.47 15.85 -6.39
CA ASP A 234 -2.67 15.20 -6.94
C ASP A 234 -3.34 14.27 -5.92
N GLU A 235 -4.07 14.85 -4.98
CA GLU A 235 -4.75 14.08 -3.92
C GLU A 235 -5.77 13.07 -4.47
N LYS A 236 -6.50 13.44 -5.55
CA LYS A 236 -7.65 12.67 -6.07
C LYS A 236 -7.34 11.79 -7.28
N GLU A 237 -6.05 11.67 -7.66
CA GLU A 237 -5.63 10.83 -8.80
C GLU A 237 -6.27 11.25 -10.14
N MET A 238 -6.23 12.52 -10.40
CA MET A 238 -6.70 13.09 -11.69
C MET A 238 -5.55 13.29 -12.69
N GLY A 239 -4.29 13.08 -12.29
CA GLY A 239 -3.10 13.35 -13.08
C GLY A 239 -1.89 12.51 -12.68
N ILE A 240 -0.86 13.14 -12.10
CA ILE A 240 0.44 12.51 -11.84
C ILE A 240 0.40 11.36 -10.83
N ARG A 241 -0.60 11.28 -9.98
CA ARG A 241 -0.76 10.16 -9.04
C ARG A 241 -0.93 8.82 -9.76
N ALA A 242 -1.38 8.84 -11.03
CA ALA A 242 -1.42 7.65 -11.87
C ALA A 242 -0.04 7.01 -12.07
N PHE A 243 1.08 7.74 -11.92
CA PHE A 243 2.43 7.20 -12.01
C PHE A 243 2.73 6.14 -10.92
N LEU A 244 2.04 6.20 -9.78
CA LEU A 244 2.11 5.16 -8.74
C LEU A 244 1.62 3.79 -9.23
N ASN A 245 0.93 3.74 -10.37
CA ASN A 245 0.50 2.48 -10.99
C ASN A 245 1.57 1.85 -11.91
N PHE A 246 2.85 2.25 -11.81
CA PHE A 246 3.93 1.57 -12.52
C PHE A 246 3.98 0.09 -12.17
N GLY A 247 3.89 -0.78 -13.16
CA GLY A 247 3.78 -2.24 -12.99
C GLY A 247 2.37 -2.76 -12.67
N HIS A 248 1.42 -1.91 -12.28
CA HIS A 248 0.10 -2.36 -11.83
C HIS A 248 -0.80 -2.88 -12.95
N THR A 249 -0.68 -2.38 -14.18
CA THR A 249 -1.57 -2.79 -15.28
C THR A 249 -1.50 -4.30 -15.55
N LEU A 250 -0.31 -4.88 -15.69
CA LEU A 250 -0.14 -6.33 -15.79
C LEU A 250 -0.18 -6.99 -14.41
N GLY A 251 0.38 -6.36 -13.37
CA GLY A 251 0.43 -6.92 -12.03
C GLY A 251 -0.95 -7.29 -11.47
N HIS A 252 -1.95 -6.40 -11.59
CA HIS A 252 -3.33 -6.68 -11.18
C HIS A 252 -3.97 -7.81 -12.01
N ALA A 253 -3.68 -7.88 -13.31
CA ALA A 253 -4.17 -8.97 -14.15
C ALA A 253 -3.59 -10.32 -13.70
N VAL A 254 -2.32 -10.38 -13.34
CA VAL A 254 -1.66 -11.58 -12.76
C VAL A 254 -2.26 -11.91 -11.41
N GLU A 255 -2.33 -10.95 -10.47
CA GLU A 255 -2.90 -11.12 -9.13
C GLU A 255 -4.33 -11.68 -9.20
N GLY A 256 -5.19 -11.07 -10.03
CA GLY A 256 -6.58 -11.50 -10.18
C GLY A 256 -6.73 -12.88 -10.82
N SER A 257 -5.86 -13.22 -11.80
CA SER A 257 -5.91 -14.52 -12.49
C SER A 257 -5.37 -15.66 -11.63
N MET A 258 -4.42 -15.40 -10.74
CA MET A 258 -3.85 -16.42 -9.85
C MET A 258 -4.75 -16.75 -8.66
N GLY A 259 -5.72 -15.91 -8.35
CA GLY A 259 -6.55 -16.02 -7.15
C GLY A 259 -5.81 -15.57 -5.89
N TYR A 260 -6.57 -15.11 -4.91
CA TYR A 260 -6.02 -14.60 -3.66
C TYR A 260 -5.21 -15.68 -2.90
N GLY A 261 -4.03 -15.31 -2.42
CA GLY A 261 -3.17 -16.14 -1.59
C GLY A 261 -2.09 -16.94 -2.32
N ASN A 262 -2.12 -17.06 -3.66
CA ASN A 262 -1.08 -17.75 -4.42
C ASN A 262 0.11 -16.84 -4.76
N PHE A 263 -0.19 -15.59 -5.10
CA PHE A 263 0.79 -14.51 -5.24
C PHE A 263 0.36 -13.34 -4.36
N THR A 264 1.31 -12.74 -3.67
CA THR A 264 1.04 -11.47 -3.00
C THR A 264 0.90 -10.34 -4.02
N HIS A 265 0.27 -9.25 -3.60
CA HIS A 265 0.16 -8.04 -4.40
C HIS A 265 1.53 -7.61 -4.97
N GLY A 266 2.52 -7.41 -4.11
CA GLY A 266 3.85 -6.93 -4.54
C GLY A 266 4.61 -7.91 -5.44
N GLU A 267 4.45 -9.23 -5.24
CA GLU A 267 5.03 -10.23 -6.15
C GLU A 267 4.44 -10.09 -7.55
N SER A 268 3.13 -9.89 -7.65
CA SER A 268 2.45 -9.65 -8.93
C SER A 268 2.86 -8.31 -9.56
N ILE A 269 2.96 -7.25 -8.74
CA ILE A 269 3.41 -5.93 -9.22
C ILE A 269 4.84 -5.98 -9.72
N LEU A 270 5.72 -6.78 -9.12
CA LEU A 270 7.10 -6.91 -9.61
C LEU A 270 7.15 -7.54 -11.01
N ILE A 271 6.36 -8.57 -11.31
CA ILE A 271 6.22 -9.11 -12.66
C ILE A 271 5.77 -8.00 -13.61
N GLY A 272 4.78 -7.21 -13.21
CA GLY A 272 4.30 -6.07 -13.97
C GLY A 272 5.35 -4.97 -14.15
N MET A 273 6.23 -4.73 -13.17
CA MET A 273 7.34 -3.78 -13.30
C MET A 273 8.39 -4.26 -14.32
N VAL A 274 8.76 -5.55 -14.30
CA VAL A 274 9.66 -6.12 -15.32
C VAL A 274 9.07 -5.92 -16.71
N TYR A 275 7.78 -6.19 -16.87
CA TYR A 275 7.07 -5.99 -18.13
C TYR A 275 7.07 -4.50 -18.56
N ALA A 276 6.74 -3.60 -17.64
CA ALA A 276 6.76 -2.15 -17.93
C ALA A 276 8.16 -1.60 -18.25
N LEU A 277 9.21 -2.17 -17.65
CA LEU A 277 10.61 -1.82 -17.98
C LEU A 277 10.98 -2.30 -19.39
N LYS A 278 10.58 -3.49 -19.81
CA LYS A 278 10.77 -3.98 -21.17
C LYS A 278 10.04 -3.09 -22.19
N LEU A 279 8.76 -2.80 -21.94
CA LEU A 279 8.01 -1.86 -22.77
C LEU A 279 8.67 -0.47 -22.81
N SER A 280 9.22 0.01 -21.69
CA SER A 280 9.94 1.29 -21.65
C SER A 280 11.19 1.28 -22.50
N GLY A 281 11.94 0.17 -22.54
CA GLY A 281 13.06 -0.01 -23.45
C GLY A 281 12.64 0.05 -24.92
N ARG A 282 11.57 -0.69 -25.26
CA ARG A 282 11.03 -0.79 -26.62
C ARG A 282 10.44 0.54 -27.13
N GLU A 283 9.55 1.16 -26.33
CA GLU A 283 8.72 2.29 -26.76
C GLU A 283 9.35 3.66 -26.46
N GLN A 284 10.24 3.75 -25.47
CA GLN A 284 10.84 5.01 -25.03
C GLN A 284 12.36 5.04 -25.17
N GLY A 285 12.99 3.90 -25.57
CA GLY A 285 14.44 3.81 -25.64
C GLY A 285 15.12 3.93 -24.27
N LEU A 286 14.45 3.47 -23.21
CA LEU A 286 15.00 3.49 -21.84
C LEU A 286 16.34 2.72 -21.80
N ASP A 287 17.44 3.42 -21.48
CA ASP A 287 18.73 2.80 -21.16
C ASP A 287 18.72 2.31 -19.72
N PHE A 288 18.37 1.04 -19.53
CA PHE A 288 18.26 0.39 -18.23
C PHE A 288 18.85 -1.02 -18.28
N LYS A 289 19.68 -1.35 -17.30
CA LYS A 289 20.29 -2.68 -17.21
C LYS A 289 19.29 -3.70 -16.65
N LEU A 290 18.35 -4.10 -17.49
CA LEU A 290 17.23 -4.96 -17.12
C LEU A 290 17.70 -6.32 -16.57
N ASP A 291 18.72 -6.94 -17.18
CA ASP A 291 19.24 -8.23 -16.71
C ASP A 291 19.84 -8.14 -15.31
N GLU A 292 20.55 -7.04 -15.00
CA GLU A 292 21.06 -6.80 -13.64
C GLU A 292 19.93 -6.60 -12.62
N PHE A 293 18.85 -5.95 -13.03
CA PHE A 293 17.64 -5.79 -12.19
C PHE A 293 16.97 -7.14 -11.93
N ILE A 294 16.71 -7.92 -12.99
CA ILE A 294 16.11 -9.27 -12.90
C ILE A 294 16.95 -10.17 -11.99
N ASN A 295 18.26 -10.20 -12.17
CA ASN A 295 19.17 -11.01 -11.35
C ASN A 295 19.10 -10.60 -9.88
N TRP A 296 19.09 -9.29 -9.58
CA TRP A 296 18.98 -8.78 -8.21
C TRP A 296 17.64 -9.17 -7.56
N VAL A 297 16.51 -8.89 -8.19
CA VAL A 297 15.19 -9.20 -7.60
C VAL A 297 14.94 -10.71 -7.51
N SER A 298 15.44 -11.51 -8.46
CA SER A 298 15.40 -12.96 -8.39
C SER A 298 16.21 -13.51 -7.22
N SER A 299 17.36 -12.91 -6.89
CA SER A 299 18.16 -13.28 -5.71
C SER A 299 17.41 -12.99 -4.39
N LEU A 300 16.46 -12.06 -4.38
CA LEU A 300 15.57 -11.76 -3.26
C LEU A 300 14.31 -12.64 -3.22
N GLY A 301 14.21 -13.61 -4.14
CA GLY A 301 13.14 -14.60 -4.19
C GLY A 301 11.90 -14.18 -4.98
N TYR A 302 11.99 -13.16 -5.84
CA TYR A 302 10.89 -12.81 -6.74
C TYR A 302 10.88 -13.66 -8.00
N GLN A 303 9.69 -13.99 -8.46
CA GLN A 303 9.46 -14.43 -9.83
C GLN A 303 9.38 -13.19 -10.74
N THR A 304 10.05 -13.27 -11.91
CA THR A 304 10.15 -12.15 -12.86
C THR A 304 9.48 -12.45 -14.21
N THR A 305 8.92 -13.65 -14.35
CA THR A 305 8.23 -14.11 -15.56
C THR A 305 6.74 -14.31 -15.27
N ILE A 306 5.92 -14.23 -16.33
CA ILE A 306 4.49 -14.51 -16.25
C ILE A 306 4.31 -16.02 -15.97
N PRO A 307 3.49 -16.42 -14.98
CA PRO A 307 3.18 -17.82 -14.72
C PRO A 307 2.66 -18.54 -15.96
N LEU A 308 3.23 -19.72 -16.29
CA LEU A 308 2.95 -20.45 -17.52
C LEU A 308 1.47 -20.81 -17.73
N GLN A 309 0.73 -21.00 -16.63
CA GLN A 309 -0.70 -21.35 -16.65
C GLN A 309 -1.62 -20.19 -17.03
N LEU A 310 -1.12 -18.95 -17.08
CA LEU A 310 -1.93 -17.79 -17.39
C LEU A 310 -2.02 -17.58 -18.91
N GLU A 311 -3.25 -17.52 -19.44
CA GLU A 311 -3.51 -17.26 -20.85
C GLU A 311 -3.35 -15.76 -21.16
N LYS A 312 -2.64 -15.44 -22.25
CA LYS A 312 -2.32 -14.05 -22.63
C LYS A 312 -3.57 -13.24 -22.97
N GLU A 313 -4.53 -13.87 -23.62
CA GLU A 313 -5.81 -13.26 -23.97
C GLU A 313 -6.60 -12.87 -22.73
N THR A 314 -6.56 -13.72 -21.70
CA THR A 314 -7.18 -13.42 -20.40
C THR A 314 -6.49 -12.23 -19.73
N LEU A 315 -5.15 -12.22 -19.68
CA LEU A 315 -4.40 -11.10 -19.12
C LEU A 315 -4.66 -9.80 -19.88
N LEU A 316 -4.67 -9.84 -21.22
CA LEU A 316 -4.96 -8.67 -22.05
C LEU A 316 -6.35 -8.10 -21.76
N ASN A 317 -7.36 -8.95 -21.66
CA ASN A 317 -8.72 -8.53 -21.34
C ASN A 317 -8.79 -7.88 -19.95
N LEU A 318 -8.13 -8.45 -18.95
CA LEU A 318 -8.09 -7.88 -17.59
C LEU A 318 -7.37 -6.53 -17.56
N MET A 319 -6.24 -6.38 -18.27
CA MET A 319 -5.53 -5.10 -18.37
C MET A 319 -6.38 -3.98 -18.98
N LYS A 320 -7.30 -4.32 -19.90
CA LYS A 320 -8.22 -3.35 -20.51
C LYS A 320 -9.37 -2.95 -19.60
N THR A 321 -9.81 -3.84 -18.72
CA THR A 321 -10.94 -3.56 -17.81
C THR A 321 -10.52 -2.75 -16.58
N ASP A 322 -9.28 -2.85 -16.14
CA ASP A 322 -8.77 -2.13 -14.97
C ASP A 322 -8.73 -0.61 -15.19
N LYS A 323 -8.59 -0.17 -16.45
CA LYS A 323 -8.64 1.26 -16.80
C LYS A 323 -9.56 1.43 -18.00
N LYS A 324 -10.63 2.22 -17.86
CA LYS A 324 -11.53 2.62 -18.96
C LYS A 324 -10.73 3.29 -20.08
N SER A 325 -10.03 2.50 -20.90
CA SER A 325 -9.32 2.97 -22.08
C SER A 325 -10.35 3.48 -23.09
N ILE A 326 -10.18 4.71 -23.52
CA ILE A 326 -11.02 5.34 -24.55
C ILE A 326 -10.65 4.80 -25.94
N ASN A 327 -9.46 4.17 -26.08
CA ASN A 327 -8.87 3.68 -27.34
C ASN A 327 -8.65 2.16 -27.32
N GLU A 328 -8.38 1.57 -28.49
CA GLU A 328 -7.90 0.19 -28.63
C GLU A 328 -6.51 0.06 -27.98
N GLY A 329 -6.41 -0.67 -26.84
CA GLY A 329 -5.16 -0.88 -26.10
C GLY A 329 -5.33 -0.70 -24.59
N ALA A 330 -4.23 -0.81 -23.86
CA ALA A 330 -4.18 -0.55 -22.43
C ALA A 330 -3.19 0.56 -22.11
N THR A 331 -3.54 1.43 -21.15
CA THR A 331 -2.66 2.51 -20.70
C THR A 331 -1.66 1.98 -19.70
N PHE A 332 -0.38 2.22 -19.96
CA PHE A 332 0.75 1.87 -19.09
C PHE A 332 1.45 3.11 -18.54
N VAL A 333 1.96 2.99 -17.33
CA VAL A 333 3.03 3.88 -16.87
C VAL A 333 4.34 3.30 -17.39
N LEU A 334 5.07 4.08 -18.18
CA LEU A 334 6.39 3.75 -18.69
C LEU A 334 7.42 4.74 -18.16
N LEU A 335 8.72 4.46 -18.37
CA LEU A 335 9.82 5.34 -17.98
C LEU A 335 10.60 5.81 -19.20
N LYS A 336 10.80 7.13 -19.35
CA LYS A 336 11.79 7.69 -20.29
C LYS A 336 13.22 7.48 -19.77
N GLN A 337 13.37 7.65 -18.48
CA GLN A 337 14.58 7.37 -17.69
C GLN A 337 14.13 7.12 -16.24
N LEU A 338 15.00 6.58 -15.40
CA LEU A 338 14.69 6.43 -13.97
C LEU A 338 14.30 7.79 -13.37
N GLY A 339 13.16 7.83 -12.68
CA GLY A 339 12.59 9.04 -12.10
C GLY A 339 11.78 9.89 -13.07
N SER A 340 11.53 9.43 -14.31
CA SER A 340 10.76 10.19 -15.31
C SER A 340 9.62 9.36 -15.92
N PRO A 341 8.56 9.10 -15.17
CA PRO A 341 7.41 8.32 -15.61
C PRO A 341 6.54 9.12 -16.60
N LEU A 342 5.83 8.38 -17.46
CA LEU A 342 4.81 8.91 -18.36
C LEU A 342 3.68 7.89 -18.54
N LEU A 343 2.51 8.37 -18.94
CA LEU A 343 1.39 7.51 -19.36
C LEU A 343 1.44 7.32 -20.88
N MET A 344 1.27 6.08 -21.35
CA MET A 344 1.23 5.75 -22.77
C MET A 344 0.25 4.61 -23.05
N ASP A 345 -0.55 4.78 -24.09
CA ASP A 345 -1.41 3.71 -24.61
C ASP A 345 -0.58 2.78 -25.50
N ILE A 346 -0.65 1.49 -25.23
CA ILE A 346 0.13 0.46 -25.96
C ILE A 346 -0.83 -0.43 -26.75
N ALA A 347 -0.50 -0.66 -28.02
CA ALA A 347 -1.32 -1.52 -28.89
C ALA A 347 -1.30 -2.98 -28.44
N ASP A 348 -2.41 -3.68 -28.60
CA ASP A 348 -2.57 -5.09 -28.21
C ASP A 348 -1.50 -6.01 -28.80
N SER A 349 -1.09 -5.78 -30.06
CA SER A 349 -0.05 -6.59 -30.72
C SER A 349 1.29 -6.50 -29.98
N VAL A 350 1.67 -5.30 -29.55
CA VAL A 350 2.92 -5.06 -28.80
C VAL A 350 2.84 -5.74 -27.43
N LEU A 351 1.69 -5.61 -26.74
CA LEU A 351 1.47 -6.24 -25.44
C LEU A 351 1.57 -7.76 -25.51
N ILE A 352 0.96 -8.37 -26.53
CA ILE A 352 1.02 -9.83 -26.73
C ILE A 352 2.45 -10.30 -27.05
N GLU A 353 3.15 -9.61 -27.94
CA GLU A 353 4.53 -9.93 -28.30
C GLU A 353 5.42 -9.93 -27.05
N GLU A 354 5.36 -8.88 -26.24
CA GLU A 354 6.18 -8.76 -25.03
C GLU A 354 5.80 -9.82 -23.95
N MET A 355 4.52 -10.19 -23.85
CA MET A 355 4.11 -11.29 -22.96
C MET A 355 4.67 -12.66 -23.39
N ILE A 356 4.89 -12.87 -24.71
CA ILE A 356 5.51 -14.11 -25.23
C ILE A 356 6.95 -14.23 -24.73
N GLU A 357 7.69 -13.13 -24.71
CA GLU A 357 9.09 -13.09 -24.26
C GLU A 357 9.26 -13.21 -22.74
N MET A 358 8.18 -13.07 -21.98
CA MET A 358 8.19 -13.16 -20.52
C MET A 358 7.62 -14.49 -19.97
N LYS A 359 7.26 -15.43 -20.80
CA LYS A 359 6.94 -16.80 -20.42
C LYS A 359 8.16 -17.69 -20.50
#